data_5ca1cdd26a61f67f9b0ec336a8e75f4c
#
_entry.id   5ca1cdd26a61f67f9b0ec336a8e75f4c
#
_cell.length_a   1.000
_cell.length_b   1.000
_cell.length_c   1.000
_cell.angle_alpha   90.00
_cell.angle_beta   90.00
_cell.angle_gamma   90.00
#
_symmetry.space_group_name_H-M   'P 1'
#
loop_
_entity.id
_entity.type
_entity.pdbx_description
1 polymer ?
#
loop_
_entity_poly.entity_id
_entity_poly.type
_entity_poly.pdbx_seq_one_letter_code
_entity_poly.pdbx_strand_id
1 'polypeptide(L)'
;MNAEAAPALQATNIHQSFGPVEALRGVNLTLMPGEIVAILGVNGAGKSTFLDIVLGLSTPTQGEISVYGMSPREAVRRSLVGAMLQTGSMPRDRRVGYTIDLVASMHANPIPTDELLERTKLTQLAKRPIDKLSGGERQRVRLALALAGNPDFLILDEPTAGMDALARRAFWETMRAEAAEGRTLLFATHYLTEARKDADRIVIIDEGRVLLDAPTEQVVADNEDLEDVFERITSHADAE
;
A
#
# COMPACT_ATOMS: atom_id res chain seq x y z
N MET A 1 7.68 32.59 1.32
CA MET A 1 7.22 31.59 0.33
C MET A 1 7.49 30.25 0.97
N ASN A 2 6.46 29.59 1.52
CA ASN A 2 6.59 28.20 1.94
C ASN A 2 6.79 27.39 0.66
N ALA A 3 7.93 26.74 0.53
CA ALA A 3 8.09 25.71 -0.49
C ALA A 3 7.02 24.66 -0.20
N GLU A 4 6.01 24.52 -1.06
CA GLU A 4 5.07 23.42 -0.98
C GLU A 4 5.90 22.13 -1.01
N ALA A 5 5.69 21.27 -0.03
CA ALA A 5 6.37 19.98 0.03
C ALA A 5 6.06 19.21 -1.26
N ALA A 6 7.08 18.64 -1.89
CA ALA A 6 6.86 17.82 -3.08
C ALA A 6 5.92 16.65 -2.74
N PRO A 7 4.94 16.32 -3.61
CA PRO A 7 4.07 15.19 -3.42
C PRO A 7 4.85 13.89 -3.17
N ALA A 8 4.36 13.05 -2.28
CA ALA A 8 4.89 11.70 -2.08
C ALA A 8 4.69 10.85 -3.33
N LEU A 9 3.55 11.04 -4.00
CA LEU A 9 3.23 10.44 -5.30
C LEU A 9 2.56 11.48 -6.19
N GLN A 10 2.99 11.57 -7.43
CA GLN A 10 2.28 12.30 -8.48
C GLN A 10 2.18 11.42 -9.72
N ALA A 11 0.96 11.04 -10.08
CA ALA A 11 0.63 10.27 -11.27
C ALA A 11 -0.31 11.11 -12.15
N THR A 12 0.04 11.28 -13.42
CA THR A 12 -0.70 12.12 -14.36
C THR A 12 -0.99 11.34 -15.63
N ASN A 13 -2.28 11.15 -15.92
CA ASN A 13 -2.80 10.49 -17.13
C ASN A 13 -2.15 9.11 -17.38
N ILE A 14 -2.10 8.27 -16.36
CA ILE A 14 -1.44 6.95 -16.44
C ILE A 14 -2.30 5.98 -17.21
N HIS A 15 -1.77 5.49 -18.33
CA HIS A 15 -2.33 4.38 -19.12
C HIS A 15 -1.42 3.16 -19.05
N GLN A 16 -2.02 1.98 -19.00
CA GLN A 16 -1.29 0.72 -19.06
C GLN A 16 -2.07 -0.31 -19.85
N SER A 17 -1.43 -0.88 -20.89
CA SER A 17 -2.02 -1.94 -21.72
C SER A 17 -1.16 -3.20 -21.70
N PHE A 18 -1.81 -4.35 -21.67
CA PHE A 18 -1.22 -5.67 -21.82
C PHE A 18 -1.86 -6.36 -23.04
N GLY A 19 -1.23 -6.24 -24.20
CA GLY A 19 -1.84 -6.66 -25.46
C GLY A 19 -3.16 -5.90 -25.71
N PRO A 20 -4.29 -6.59 -25.88
CA PRO A 20 -5.60 -5.95 -26.13
C PRO A 20 -6.27 -5.41 -24.84
N VAL A 21 -5.75 -5.75 -23.67
CA VAL A 21 -6.36 -5.37 -22.38
C VAL A 21 -5.77 -4.06 -21.90
N GLU A 22 -6.59 -3.02 -21.81
CA GLU A 22 -6.24 -1.73 -21.22
C GLU A 22 -6.56 -1.78 -19.72
N ALA A 23 -5.53 -2.00 -18.90
CA ALA A 23 -5.67 -2.16 -17.44
C ALA A 23 -5.78 -0.83 -16.71
N LEU A 24 -5.21 0.26 -17.24
CA LEU A 24 -5.38 1.62 -16.72
C LEU A 24 -5.68 2.57 -17.87
N ARG A 25 -6.62 3.49 -17.63
CA ARG A 25 -7.24 4.35 -18.64
C ARG A 25 -7.22 5.82 -18.22
N GLY A 26 -6.01 6.38 -18.03
CA GLY A 26 -5.84 7.80 -17.68
C GLY A 26 -5.97 8.09 -16.19
N VAL A 27 -5.39 7.25 -15.33
CA VAL A 27 -5.39 7.45 -13.88
C VAL A 27 -4.60 8.70 -13.51
N ASN A 28 -5.24 9.59 -12.75
CA ASN A 28 -4.63 10.74 -12.11
C ASN A 28 -4.73 10.55 -10.59
N LEU A 29 -3.60 10.68 -9.88
CA LEU A 29 -3.57 10.57 -8.42
C LEU A 29 -2.37 11.31 -7.86
N THR A 30 -2.61 12.16 -6.86
CA THR A 30 -1.55 12.86 -6.13
C THR A 30 -1.70 12.56 -4.65
N LEU A 31 -0.63 12.13 -3.98
CA LEU A 31 -0.56 11.95 -2.53
C LEU A 31 0.41 12.95 -1.94
N MET A 32 -0.01 13.59 -0.86
CA MET A 32 0.88 14.43 -0.07
C MET A 32 1.60 13.62 1.02
N PRO A 33 2.80 14.04 1.46
CA PRO A 33 3.49 13.38 2.58
C PRO A 33 2.60 13.31 3.83
N GLY A 34 2.57 12.14 4.48
CA GLY A 34 1.82 11.87 5.70
C GLY A 34 0.36 11.46 5.49
N GLU A 35 -0.17 11.46 4.25
CA GLU A 35 -1.53 10.97 3.97
C GLU A 35 -1.63 9.45 4.08
N ILE A 36 -2.78 8.97 4.56
CA ILE A 36 -3.20 7.56 4.48
C ILE A 36 -4.30 7.45 3.43
N VAL A 37 -3.98 6.87 2.29
CA VAL A 37 -4.91 6.75 1.15
C VAL A 37 -5.26 5.29 0.88
N ALA A 38 -6.56 5.00 0.80
CA ALA A 38 -7.08 3.71 0.39
C ALA A 38 -7.45 3.72 -1.09
N ILE A 39 -6.98 2.73 -1.84
CA ILE A 39 -7.49 2.42 -3.18
C ILE A 39 -8.48 1.26 -3.08
N LEU A 40 -9.74 1.53 -3.38
CA LEU A 40 -10.81 0.55 -3.46
C LEU A 40 -11.11 0.18 -4.91
N GLY A 41 -11.56 -1.04 -5.13
CA GLY A 41 -12.01 -1.52 -6.42
C GLY A 41 -12.17 -3.03 -6.42
N VAL A 42 -12.96 -3.55 -7.34
CA VAL A 42 -13.12 -4.99 -7.54
C VAL A 42 -11.83 -5.66 -8.05
N ASN A 43 -11.79 -6.98 -8.05
CA ASN A 43 -10.68 -7.70 -8.65
C ASN A 43 -10.63 -7.43 -10.15
N GLY A 44 -9.45 -7.06 -10.66
CA GLY A 44 -9.28 -6.68 -12.06
C GLY A 44 -9.48 -5.18 -12.35
N ALA A 45 -9.89 -4.36 -11.39
CA ALA A 45 -10.09 -2.92 -11.57
C ALA A 45 -8.81 -2.12 -11.93
N GLY A 46 -7.61 -2.72 -11.82
CA GLY A 46 -6.34 -2.07 -12.14
C GLY A 46 -5.47 -1.70 -10.93
N LYS A 47 -5.93 -1.93 -9.69
CA LYS A 47 -5.23 -1.54 -8.45
C LYS A 47 -3.78 -2.02 -8.40
N SER A 48 -3.54 -3.34 -8.49
CA SER A 48 -2.18 -3.90 -8.44
C SER A 48 -1.32 -3.43 -9.62
N THR A 49 -1.91 -3.25 -10.82
CA THR A 49 -1.21 -2.67 -11.97
C THR A 49 -0.73 -1.25 -11.68
N PHE A 50 -1.57 -0.44 -11.05
CA PHE A 50 -1.19 0.91 -10.65
C PHE A 50 -0.08 0.88 -9.58
N LEU A 51 -0.20 0.02 -8.56
CA LEU A 51 0.84 -0.14 -7.54
C LEU A 51 2.18 -0.62 -8.13
N ASP A 52 2.17 -1.52 -9.11
CA ASP A 52 3.39 -1.97 -9.81
C ASP A 52 4.09 -0.80 -10.53
N ILE A 53 3.32 0.13 -11.10
CA ILE A 53 3.88 1.34 -11.72
C ILE A 53 4.47 2.28 -10.66
N VAL A 54 3.77 2.50 -9.55
CA VAL A 54 4.27 3.32 -8.42
C VAL A 54 5.56 2.75 -7.83
N LEU A 55 5.73 1.43 -7.85
CA LEU A 55 6.95 0.74 -7.41
C LEU A 55 8.06 0.69 -8.48
N GLY A 56 7.77 1.14 -9.70
CA GLY A 56 8.70 1.05 -10.83
C GLY A 56 8.96 -0.40 -11.30
N LEU A 57 8.10 -1.34 -10.93
CA LEU A 57 8.12 -2.73 -11.43
C LEU A 57 7.60 -2.77 -12.87
N SER A 58 6.71 -1.85 -13.24
CA SER A 58 6.22 -1.63 -14.59
C SER A 58 6.42 -0.17 -15.00
N THR A 59 6.51 0.07 -16.31
CA THR A 59 6.53 1.42 -16.89
C THR A 59 5.19 1.66 -17.56
N PRO A 60 4.50 2.78 -17.30
CA PRO A 60 3.22 3.05 -17.92
C PRO A 60 3.36 3.17 -19.44
N THR A 61 2.34 2.78 -20.19
CA THR A 61 2.30 2.91 -21.65
C THR A 61 2.22 4.38 -22.07
N GLN A 62 1.52 5.21 -21.27
CA GLN A 62 1.43 6.66 -21.43
C GLN A 62 1.26 7.31 -20.03
N GLY A 63 1.54 8.62 -19.97
CA GLY A 63 1.45 9.41 -18.77
C GLY A 63 2.78 9.51 -18.03
N GLU A 64 2.78 10.26 -16.94
CA GLU A 64 3.97 10.56 -16.14
C GLU A 64 3.74 10.22 -14.69
N ILE A 65 4.76 9.66 -14.03
CA ILE A 65 4.71 9.33 -12.62
C ILE A 65 6.00 9.71 -11.92
N SER A 66 5.89 10.30 -10.74
CA SER A 66 7.01 10.58 -9.86
C SER A 66 6.69 10.25 -8.41
N VAL A 67 7.71 9.87 -7.66
CA VAL A 67 7.66 9.61 -6.21
C VAL A 67 8.69 10.53 -5.56
N TYR A 68 8.24 11.43 -4.70
CA TYR A 68 9.08 12.51 -4.15
C TYR A 68 9.85 13.27 -5.22
N GLY A 69 9.21 13.55 -6.38
CA GLY A 69 9.82 14.29 -7.50
C GLY A 69 10.87 13.52 -8.31
N MET A 70 11.05 12.23 -8.07
CA MET A 70 11.99 11.37 -8.80
C MET A 70 11.28 10.19 -9.45
N SER A 71 11.96 9.45 -10.33
CA SER A 71 11.39 8.24 -10.91
C SER A 71 11.11 7.19 -9.82
N PRO A 72 10.05 6.36 -9.95
CA PRO A 72 9.73 5.31 -8.99
C PRO A 72 10.93 4.40 -8.66
N ARG A 73 11.68 3.97 -9.68
CA ARG A 73 12.87 3.12 -9.48
C ARG A 73 13.95 3.79 -8.65
N GLU A 74 14.14 5.09 -8.84
CA GLU A 74 15.13 5.86 -8.05
C GLU A 74 14.66 6.00 -6.60
N ALA A 75 13.38 6.27 -6.35
CA ALA A 75 12.82 6.34 -5.01
C ALA A 75 12.98 5.00 -4.26
N VAL A 76 12.71 3.87 -4.93
CA VAL A 76 12.91 2.53 -4.36
C VAL A 76 14.40 2.26 -4.08
N ARG A 77 15.30 2.60 -4.98
CA ARG A 77 16.76 2.46 -4.76
C ARG A 77 17.27 3.25 -3.57
N ARG A 78 16.67 4.39 -3.29
CA ARG A 78 17.00 5.24 -2.13
C ARG A 78 16.30 4.78 -0.84
N SER A 79 15.60 3.66 -0.87
CA SER A 79 14.83 3.15 0.27
C SER A 79 13.72 4.10 0.74
N LEU A 80 13.28 5.05 -0.08
CA LEU A 80 12.17 5.94 0.25
C LEU A 80 10.82 5.23 0.20
N VAL A 81 10.74 4.09 -0.49
CA VAL A 81 9.52 3.30 -0.66
C VAL A 81 9.72 1.91 -0.11
N GLY A 82 8.82 1.50 0.79
CA GLY A 82 8.66 0.13 1.25
C GLY A 82 7.38 -0.48 0.68
N ALA A 83 7.39 -1.77 0.37
CA ALA A 83 6.23 -2.41 -0.23
C ALA A 83 5.88 -3.75 0.41
N MET A 84 4.59 -3.98 0.59
CA MET A 84 4.01 -5.26 0.95
C MET A 84 3.04 -5.68 -0.15
N LEU A 85 3.51 -6.56 -1.04
CA LEU A 85 2.72 -7.03 -2.18
C LEU A 85 1.88 -8.26 -1.80
N GLN A 86 0.74 -8.42 -2.48
CA GLN A 86 -0.13 -9.57 -2.32
C GLN A 86 0.60 -10.88 -2.62
N THR A 87 1.40 -10.90 -3.68
CA THR A 87 2.21 -12.03 -4.10
C THR A 87 3.66 -11.83 -3.68
N GLY A 88 4.29 -12.86 -3.17
CA GLY A 88 5.69 -12.85 -2.78
C GLY A 88 5.99 -14.03 -1.86
N SER A 89 7.02 -14.80 -2.21
CA SER A 89 7.46 -15.91 -1.38
C SER A 89 8.59 -15.47 -0.46
N MET A 90 8.47 -15.82 0.80
CA MET A 90 9.58 -15.70 1.76
C MET A 90 10.35 -17.02 1.85
N PRO A 91 11.65 -17.00 2.19
CA PRO A 91 12.43 -18.21 2.44
C PRO A 91 11.80 -19.02 3.56
N ARG A 92 11.25 -20.20 3.24
CA ARG A 92 10.43 -20.99 4.18
C ARG A 92 11.23 -21.57 5.33
N ASP A 93 12.47 -21.97 5.08
CA ASP A 93 13.38 -22.65 6.01
C ASP A 93 14.18 -21.69 6.90
N ARG A 94 14.04 -20.38 6.72
CA ARG A 94 14.78 -19.38 7.47
C ARG A 94 13.98 -18.89 8.68
N ARG A 95 14.72 -18.44 9.71
CA ARG A 95 14.14 -17.85 10.92
C ARG A 95 13.70 -16.40 10.64
N VAL A 96 12.63 -15.97 11.31
CA VAL A 96 12.07 -14.63 11.19
C VAL A 96 13.14 -13.54 11.38
N GLY A 97 13.84 -13.55 12.53
CA GLY A 97 14.85 -12.54 12.83
C GLY A 97 15.99 -12.51 11.82
N TYR A 98 16.48 -13.68 11.39
CA TYR A 98 17.52 -13.75 10.36
C TYR A 98 17.06 -13.16 9.01
N THR A 99 15.81 -13.42 8.63
CA THR A 99 15.27 -12.91 7.35
C THR A 99 15.11 -11.40 7.38
N ILE A 100 14.65 -10.85 8.51
CA ILE A 100 14.52 -9.40 8.70
C ILE A 100 15.91 -8.75 8.69
N ASP A 101 16.86 -9.30 9.44
CA ASP A 101 18.24 -8.80 9.51
C ASP A 101 18.93 -8.81 8.14
N LEU A 102 18.76 -9.89 7.38
CA LEU A 102 19.29 -9.97 6.02
C LEU A 102 18.75 -8.88 5.12
N VAL A 103 17.43 -8.63 5.13
CA VAL A 103 16.82 -7.58 4.31
C VAL A 103 17.24 -6.19 4.80
N ALA A 104 17.24 -5.95 6.10
CA ALA A 104 17.71 -4.70 6.68
C ALA A 104 19.14 -4.37 6.26
N SER A 105 20.02 -5.37 6.24
CA SER A 105 21.44 -5.20 5.83
C SER A 105 21.64 -4.74 4.37
N MET A 106 20.61 -4.85 3.52
CA MET A 106 20.65 -4.37 2.13
C MET A 106 20.40 -2.87 1.99
N HIS A 107 19.97 -2.21 3.05
CA HIS A 107 19.64 -0.79 3.05
C HIS A 107 20.75 0.04 3.71
N ALA A 108 20.90 1.28 3.26
CA ALA A 108 21.94 2.18 3.79
C ALA A 108 21.64 2.68 5.20
N ASN A 109 20.34 2.87 5.52
CA ASN A 109 19.84 3.41 6.80
C ASN A 109 18.68 2.54 7.31
N PRO A 110 18.94 1.26 7.66
CA PRO A 110 17.86 0.37 8.06
C PRO A 110 17.35 0.69 9.48
N ILE A 111 16.08 0.36 9.73
CA ILE A 111 15.61 0.23 11.11
C ILE A 111 16.32 -1.00 11.74
N PRO A 112 16.84 -0.88 12.97
CA PRO A 112 17.46 -2.02 13.66
C PRO A 112 16.51 -3.23 13.76
N THR A 113 17.04 -4.43 13.56
CA THR A 113 16.25 -5.67 13.55
C THR A 113 15.41 -5.87 14.81
N ASP A 114 15.98 -5.58 15.98
CA ASP A 114 15.25 -5.73 17.25
C ASP A 114 14.07 -4.75 17.33
N GLU A 115 14.24 -3.54 16.85
CA GLU A 115 13.18 -2.53 16.77
C GLU A 115 12.09 -2.95 15.79
N LEU A 116 12.44 -3.47 14.59
CA LEU A 116 11.47 -4.02 13.63
C LEU A 116 10.65 -5.16 14.24
N LEU A 117 11.33 -6.06 14.97
CA LEU A 117 10.66 -7.16 15.67
C LEU A 117 9.68 -6.66 16.73
N GLU A 118 10.01 -5.59 17.44
CA GLU A 118 9.15 -4.98 18.45
C GLU A 118 7.96 -4.27 17.80
N ARG A 119 8.20 -3.35 16.85
CA ARG A 119 7.17 -2.60 16.12
C ARG A 119 6.12 -3.52 15.48
N THR A 120 6.57 -4.65 14.90
CA THR A 120 5.69 -5.62 14.23
C THR A 120 5.20 -6.77 15.13
N LYS A 121 5.47 -6.70 16.44
CA LYS A 121 5.07 -7.72 17.44
C LYS A 121 5.58 -9.13 17.09
N LEU A 122 6.82 -9.23 16.58
CA LEU A 122 7.48 -10.47 16.18
C LEU A 122 8.59 -10.94 17.12
N THR A 123 8.91 -10.22 18.19
CA THR A 123 10.02 -10.50 19.12
C THR A 123 10.02 -11.95 19.61
N GLN A 124 8.86 -12.49 20.02
CA GLN A 124 8.72 -13.88 20.49
C GLN A 124 8.85 -14.91 19.36
N LEU A 125 8.75 -14.47 18.12
CA LEU A 125 8.81 -15.31 16.92
C LEU A 125 10.16 -15.23 16.20
N ALA A 126 11.10 -14.41 16.67
CA ALA A 126 12.38 -14.14 15.98
C ALA A 126 13.17 -15.42 15.65
N LYS A 127 13.11 -16.45 16.51
CA LYS A 127 13.80 -17.75 16.31
C LYS A 127 12.98 -18.78 15.56
N ARG A 128 11.69 -18.51 15.27
CA ARG A 128 10.78 -19.47 14.60
C ARG A 128 11.03 -19.48 13.10
N PRO A 129 11.02 -20.66 12.45
CA PRO A 129 11.04 -20.75 10.98
C PRO A 129 9.77 -20.17 10.37
N ILE A 130 9.90 -19.52 9.18
CA ILE A 130 8.80 -18.82 8.51
C ILE A 130 7.69 -19.79 8.08
N ASP A 131 8.02 -21.03 7.71
CA ASP A 131 7.02 -22.05 7.35
C ASP A 131 6.10 -22.46 8.50
N LYS A 132 6.52 -22.23 9.76
CA LYS A 132 5.77 -22.54 10.98
C LYS A 132 4.89 -21.39 11.48
N LEU A 133 4.79 -20.31 10.73
CA LEU A 133 4.00 -19.14 11.08
C LEU A 133 2.55 -19.30 10.61
N SER A 134 1.61 -18.72 11.36
CA SER A 134 0.23 -18.50 10.90
C SER A 134 0.17 -17.49 9.74
N GLY A 135 -1.00 -17.35 9.10
CA GLY A 135 -1.21 -16.34 8.05
C GLY A 135 -0.91 -14.93 8.54
N GLY A 136 -1.50 -14.54 9.67
CA GLY A 136 -1.29 -13.21 10.26
C GLY A 136 0.15 -12.97 10.74
N GLU A 137 0.84 -14.01 11.28
CA GLU A 137 2.25 -13.91 11.62
C GLU A 137 3.12 -13.69 10.39
N ARG A 138 2.82 -14.36 9.27
CA ARG A 138 3.52 -14.12 7.98
C ARG A 138 3.31 -12.72 7.45
N GLN A 139 2.09 -12.17 7.56
CA GLN A 139 1.84 -10.79 7.14
C GLN A 139 2.62 -9.78 7.98
N ARG A 140 2.76 -10.00 9.29
CA ARG A 140 3.62 -9.16 10.14
C ARG A 140 5.10 -9.24 9.75
N VAL A 141 5.59 -10.42 9.32
CA VAL A 141 6.95 -10.53 8.77
C VAL A 141 7.07 -9.71 7.48
N ARG A 142 6.10 -9.82 6.55
CA ARG A 142 6.10 -8.99 5.32
C ARG A 142 6.14 -7.51 5.63
N LEU A 143 5.36 -7.07 6.64
CA LEU A 143 5.41 -5.69 7.10
C LEU A 143 6.78 -5.30 7.63
N ALA A 144 7.41 -6.13 8.47
CA ALA A 144 8.76 -5.88 8.95
C ALA A 144 9.78 -5.74 7.81
N LEU A 145 9.63 -6.56 6.76
CA LEU A 145 10.48 -6.46 5.57
C LEU A 145 10.22 -5.17 4.77
N ALA A 146 8.96 -4.74 4.66
CA ALA A 146 8.62 -3.48 4.01
C ALA A 146 9.16 -2.26 4.76
N LEU A 147 9.20 -2.33 6.09
CA LEU A 147 9.74 -1.27 6.96
C LEU A 147 11.28 -1.27 7.05
N ALA A 148 11.94 -2.36 6.66
CA ALA A 148 13.37 -2.58 6.94
C ALA A 148 14.30 -1.46 6.46
N GLY A 149 13.99 -0.85 5.32
CA GLY A 149 14.75 0.27 4.74
C GLY A 149 14.45 1.64 5.37
N ASN A 150 13.61 1.71 6.39
CA ASN A 150 13.11 2.96 6.97
C ASN A 150 12.45 3.89 5.95
N PRO A 151 11.46 3.43 5.17
CA PRO A 151 10.88 4.20 4.09
C PRO A 151 9.98 5.33 4.59
N ASP A 152 9.90 6.42 3.82
CA ASP A 152 8.94 7.51 4.05
C ASP A 152 7.57 7.20 3.46
N PHE A 153 7.49 6.26 2.51
CA PHE A 153 6.27 5.88 1.82
C PHE A 153 6.09 4.35 1.83
N LEU A 154 4.96 3.89 2.36
CA LEU A 154 4.57 2.47 2.39
C LEU A 154 3.46 2.20 1.38
N ILE A 155 3.65 1.17 0.57
CA ILE A 155 2.69 0.68 -0.40
C ILE A 155 2.27 -0.74 0.00
N LEU A 156 0.96 -0.94 0.23
CA LEU A 156 0.42 -2.16 0.79
C LEU A 156 -0.68 -2.70 -0.14
N ASP A 157 -0.46 -3.87 -0.74
CA ASP A 157 -1.45 -4.54 -1.58
C ASP A 157 -2.12 -5.68 -0.80
N GLU A 158 -3.42 -5.53 -0.50
CA GLU A 158 -4.23 -6.47 0.30
C GLU A 158 -3.56 -6.88 1.63
N PRO A 159 -3.14 -5.91 2.46
CA PRO A 159 -2.21 -6.17 3.56
C PRO A 159 -2.74 -7.10 4.63
N THR A 160 -4.06 -7.17 4.80
CA THR A 160 -4.73 -7.96 5.86
C THR A 160 -5.41 -9.22 5.34
N ALA A 161 -5.20 -9.55 4.06
CA ALA A 161 -5.78 -10.76 3.46
C ALA A 161 -5.39 -12.02 4.26
N GLY A 162 -6.39 -12.81 4.63
CA GLY A 162 -6.19 -14.03 5.43
C GLY A 162 -5.89 -13.81 6.91
N MET A 163 -6.03 -12.60 7.43
CA MET A 163 -5.96 -12.31 8.85
C MET A 163 -7.33 -12.49 9.53
N ASP A 164 -7.32 -13.00 10.76
CA ASP A 164 -8.47 -12.89 11.66
C ASP A 164 -8.67 -11.44 12.15
N ALA A 165 -9.80 -11.18 12.80
CA ALA A 165 -10.16 -9.84 13.25
C ALA A 165 -9.16 -9.22 14.24
N LEU A 166 -8.56 -10.04 15.13
CA LEU A 166 -7.59 -9.55 16.10
C LEU A 166 -6.26 -9.21 15.44
N ALA A 167 -5.77 -10.07 14.54
CA ALA A 167 -4.56 -9.83 13.78
C ALA A 167 -4.69 -8.59 12.89
N ARG A 168 -5.84 -8.41 12.23
CA ARG A 168 -6.15 -7.24 11.41
C ARG A 168 -6.15 -5.96 12.23
N ARG A 169 -6.81 -5.96 13.38
CA ARG A 169 -6.80 -4.81 14.30
C ARG A 169 -5.38 -4.44 14.72
N ALA A 170 -4.58 -5.43 15.13
CA ALA A 170 -3.19 -5.20 15.53
C ALA A 170 -2.30 -4.68 14.39
N PHE A 171 -2.56 -5.12 13.15
CA PHE A 171 -1.89 -4.61 11.95
C PHE A 171 -2.19 -3.12 11.75
N TRP A 172 -3.46 -2.72 11.75
CA TRP A 172 -3.84 -1.33 11.55
C TRP A 172 -3.41 -0.41 12.70
N GLU A 173 -3.35 -0.91 13.95
CA GLU A 173 -2.72 -0.18 15.06
C GLU A 173 -1.26 0.14 14.77
N THR A 174 -0.49 -0.81 14.21
CA THR A 174 0.89 -0.58 13.81
C THR A 174 0.97 0.43 12.67
N MET A 175 0.11 0.32 11.65
CA MET A 175 0.11 1.25 10.52
C MET A 175 -0.22 2.69 10.93
N ARG A 176 -1.18 2.87 11.84
CA ARG A 176 -1.47 4.20 12.39
C ARG A 176 -0.31 4.78 13.21
N ALA A 177 0.44 3.94 13.91
CA ALA A 177 1.65 4.39 14.61
C ALA A 177 2.72 4.86 13.61
N GLU A 178 2.94 4.11 12.52
CA GLU A 178 3.88 4.50 11.46
C GLU A 178 3.45 5.82 10.76
N ALA A 179 2.14 5.99 10.50
CA ALA A 179 1.62 7.24 9.93
C ALA A 179 1.77 8.42 10.90
N ALA A 180 1.58 8.21 12.19
CA ALA A 180 1.79 9.24 13.22
C ALA A 180 3.26 9.70 13.31
N GLU A 181 4.22 8.87 12.87
CA GLU A 181 5.63 9.23 12.68
C GLU A 181 5.87 10.01 11.37
N GLY A 182 4.83 10.29 10.58
CA GLY A 182 4.89 11.09 9.35
C GLY A 182 5.03 10.26 8.06
N ARG A 183 4.94 8.92 8.11
CA ARG A 183 4.99 8.09 6.90
C ARG A 183 3.71 8.25 6.08
N THR A 184 3.88 8.27 4.77
CA THR A 184 2.77 8.21 3.81
C THR A 184 2.38 6.76 3.60
N LEU A 185 1.08 6.46 3.55
CA LEU A 185 0.57 5.12 3.31
C LEU A 185 -0.38 5.12 2.11
N LEU A 186 -0.13 4.21 1.17
CA LEU A 186 -1.06 3.87 0.09
C LEU A 186 -1.39 2.40 0.18
N PHE A 187 -2.64 2.05 0.41
CA PHE A 187 -3.03 0.66 0.47
C PHE A 187 -4.18 0.34 -0.48
N ALA A 188 -4.08 -0.78 -1.17
CA ALA A 188 -5.16 -1.33 -1.97
C ALA A 188 -5.88 -2.41 -1.17
N THR A 189 -7.21 -2.35 -1.17
CA THR A 189 -8.04 -3.35 -0.50
C THR A 189 -9.41 -3.46 -1.18
N HIS A 190 -10.08 -4.59 -0.97
CA HIS A 190 -11.49 -4.77 -1.28
C HIS A 190 -12.36 -4.75 0.01
N TYR A 191 -11.73 -4.58 1.18
CA TYR A 191 -12.43 -4.47 2.47
C TYR A 191 -12.81 -3.01 2.74
N LEU A 192 -14.04 -2.64 2.42
CA LEU A 192 -14.58 -1.27 2.60
C LEU A 192 -14.47 -0.79 4.05
N THR A 193 -14.66 -1.69 5.01
CA THR A 193 -14.53 -1.36 6.44
C THR A 193 -13.12 -0.91 6.84
N GLU A 194 -12.08 -1.39 6.17
CA GLU A 194 -10.70 -0.95 6.40
C GLU A 194 -10.49 0.47 5.88
N ALA A 195 -10.90 0.72 4.63
CA ALA A 195 -10.79 2.04 4.03
C ALA A 195 -11.53 3.10 4.86
N ARG A 196 -12.79 2.80 5.24
CA ARG A 196 -13.60 3.70 6.08
C ARG A 196 -12.94 4.06 7.40
N LYS A 197 -12.28 3.08 8.04
CA LYS A 197 -11.76 3.23 9.40
C LYS A 197 -10.34 3.77 9.46
N ASP A 198 -9.52 3.37 8.51
CA ASP A 198 -8.07 3.48 8.60
C ASP A 198 -7.47 4.42 7.55
N ALA A 199 -8.25 4.94 6.58
CA ALA A 199 -7.81 5.90 5.58
C ALA A 199 -8.34 7.32 5.84
N ASP A 200 -7.50 8.34 5.55
CA ASP A 200 -7.89 9.74 5.53
C ASP A 200 -8.66 10.09 4.25
N ARG A 201 -8.33 9.36 3.16
CA ARG A 201 -8.86 9.60 1.80
C ARG A 201 -9.10 8.29 1.09
N ILE A 202 -10.19 8.23 0.35
CA ILE A 202 -10.63 7.07 -0.42
C ILE A 202 -10.58 7.39 -1.90
N VAL A 203 -9.95 6.50 -2.65
CA VAL A 203 -9.90 6.49 -4.12
C VAL A 203 -10.58 5.22 -4.60
N ILE A 204 -11.63 5.34 -5.41
CA ILE A 204 -12.29 4.18 -6.04
C ILE A 204 -11.78 4.08 -7.46
N ILE A 205 -11.21 2.91 -7.79
CA ILE A 205 -10.79 2.57 -9.15
C ILE A 205 -11.68 1.44 -9.66
N ASP A 206 -12.23 1.64 -10.84
CA ASP A 206 -12.95 0.62 -11.57
C ASP A 206 -12.62 0.70 -13.06
N GLU A 207 -12.54 -0.45 -13.74
CA GLU A 207 -12.15 -0.58 -15.16
C GLU A 207 -10.94 0.29 -15.57
N GLY A 208 -9.97 0.43 -14.67
CA GLY A 208 -8.75 1.22 -14.92
C GLY A 208 -8.93 2.74 -14.82
N ARG A 209 -10.05 3.23 -14.31
CA ARG A 209 -10.35 4.67 -14.12
C ARG A 209 -10.56 5.01 -12.66
N VAL A 210 -10.18 6.21 -12.25
CA VAL A 210 -10.57 6.76 -10.96
C VAL A 210 -11.99 7.30 -11.08
N LEU A 211 -12.93 6.69 -10.33
CA LEU A 211 -14.32 7.09 -10.30
C LEU A 211 -14.63 8.04 -9.14
N LEU A 212 -13.90 7.90 -8.03
CA LEU A 212 -13.98 8.76 -6.86
C LEU A 212 -12.59 9.01 -6.30
N ASP A 213 -12.35 10.22 -5.83
CA ASP A 213 -11.18 10.63 -5.08
C ASP A 213 -11.58 11.71 -4.09
N ALA A 214 -11.79 11.34 -2.82
CA ALA A 214 -12.32 12.25 -1.80
C ALA A 214 -11.87 11.89 -0.38
N PRO A 215 -11.83 12.87 0.55
CA PRO A 215 -11.65 12.61 1.97
C PRO A 215 -12.68 11.61 2.50
N THR A 216 -12.25 10.69 3.36
CA THR A 216 -13.13 9.64 3.91
C THR A 216 -14.37 10.19 4.57
N GLU A 217 -14.25 11.31 5.30
CA GLU A 217 -15.38 11.98 5.96
C GLU A 217 -16.45 12.48 4.97
N GLN A 218 -16.04 12.86 3.74
CA GLN A 218 -16.98 13.31 2.71
C GLN A 218 -17.67 12.13 2.01
N VAL A 219 -16.97 11.00 1.88
CA VAL A 219 -17.52 9.80 1.23
C VAL A 219 -18.60 9.15 2.09
N VAL A 220 -18.44 9.20 3.42
CA VAL A 220 -19.38 8.62 4.39
C VAL A 220 -20.27 9.68 5.07
N ALA A 221 -20.38 10.88 4.48
CA ALA A 221 -21.27 11.92 4.97
C ALA A 221 -22.72 11.41 4.96
N ASP A 222 -23.56 11.94 5.87
CA ASP A 222 -25.00 11.60 5.98
C ASP A 222 -25.36 10.18 6.46
N ASN A 223 -24.47 9.47 7.16
CA ASN A 223 -24.70 8.07 7.60
C ASN A 223 -24.89 7.06 6.44
N GLU A 224 -24.48 7.41 5.22
CA GLU A 224 -24.48 6.45 4.11
C GLU A 224 -23.40 5.39 4.35
N ASP A 225 -23.70 4.13 4.08
CA ASP A 225 -22.70 3.07 4.18
C ASP A 225 -21.77 3.15 2.97
N LEU A 226 -20.47 2.94 3.19
CA LEU A 226 -19.48 2.96 2.12
C LEU A 226 -19.78 1.87 1.06
N GLU A 227 -20.42 0.75 1.47
CA GLU A 227 -20.93 -0.28 0.56
C GLU A 227 -21.92 0.30 -0.45
N ASP A 228 -22.91 1.07 0.01
CA ASP A 228 -23.94 1.67 -0.86
C ASP A 228 -23.32 2.69 -1.83
N VAL A 229 -22.37 3.50 -1.34
CA VAL A 229 -21.62 4.45 -2.18
C VAL A 229 -20.82 3.72 -3.24
N PHE A 230 -20.12 2.66 -2.85
CA PHE A 230 -19.29 1.87 -3.76
C PHE A 230 -20.13 1.21 -4.85
N GLU A 231 -21.24 0.53 -4.49
CA GLU A 231 -22.15 -0.09 -5.43
C GLU A 231 -22.77 0.92 -6.40
N ARG A 232 -23.20 2.08 -5.89
CA ARG A 232 -23.77 3.15 -6.72
C ARG A 232 -22.76 3.67 -7.77
N ILE A 233 -21.50 3.88 -7.36
CA ILE A 233 -20.47 4.43 -8.24
C ILE A 233 -20.04 3.41 -9.30
N THR A 234 -19.86 2.15 -8.92
CA THR A 234 -19.42 1.10 -9.84
C THR A 234 -20.52 0.63 -10.77
N SER A 235 -21.79 0.57 -10.32
CA SER A 235 -22.92 0.16 -11.19
C SER A 235 -23.29 1.20 -12.26
N HIS A 236 -22.93 2.48 -12.10
CA HIS A 236 -23.16 3.50 -13.14
C HIS A 236 -22.07 3.49 -14.21
N ALA A 237 -20.90 2.95 -13.92
CA ALA A 237 -19.82 2.80 -14.89
C ALA A 237 -20.11 1.73 -15.96
N ASP A 238 -20.93 0.74 -15.63
CA ASP A 238 -21.37 -0.33 -16.56
C ASP A 238 -22.44 0.14 -17.59
N ALA A 239 -22.95 1.38 -17.45
CA ALA A 239 -24.07 1.89 -18.25
C ALA A 239 -23.68 2.93 -19.33
N GLU A 240 -22.39 3.32 -19.42
CA GLU A 240 -21.83 4.22 -20.45
C GLU A 240 -20.84 3.48 -21.36
#